data_a5c2a7de1125db4ef32d07691b60a7f9
#
_entry.id   a5c2a7de1125db4ef32d07691b60a7f9
#
_cell.length_a   1.000
_cell.length_b   1.000
_cell.length_c   1.000
_cell.angle_alpha   90.00
_cell.angle_beta   90.00
_cell.angle_gamma   90.00
#
_symmetry.space_group_name_H-M   'P 1'
#
loop_
_entity.id
_entity.type
_entity.pdbx_description
1 polymer ?
#
loop_
_entity_poly.entity_id
_entity_poly.type
_entity_poly.pdbx_seq_one_letter_code
_entity_poly.pdbx_strand_id
1 'polypeptide(L)'
;MDKAIGSMNIAYYKKDTLLLSPSKPAEFLYILLKGKVGEFHEEELIKVHSKSSSFDADALIYGTSESSFKVLEELICYEMKKADFLALLDSNKAFKGYFIQDLANKIQSAKQKEYTTELSGFMMARVQDSYLHVPTIVEKECSIMDALKQMEAKKSSCIIVRNGDGYEYGIVTDSVLRRHVLFNEYDKHAPIGPIALHPIITIEAEDYLFNALLSFTKHSIKRIVVTRDSEIIGILEQLDLLSYFANHTYLVAVQIRKATTIDELKQASCDLISIVKKLHAKGTKVDYIAKLISEINEKIYEKLYYMILPEALAKKACLIVMGSEGRKEQMLKTDQDNALIVSDEMDASLYEPYMQRFTETLIDFGFPRCEGNIMVSNPYWCKHLSDYEKEIKRWFDERSMEDVMNMAIFFDATGVAGEMSMLKRLKDAIFENIEEQSPFLSSFAKAAVSFETPIGIFTNLIAENNRIDVKKGGIFPIVHGIRALALEHKIEVSDTNSRIKRLAKMDVFDNDFAGALIEALDTLLNLRLKERLARGEQKSMDNFVNIEMLNQLELELLKDSFKIVNKFKKFLTHHFKLALVS
;
A
#
# COMPACT_ATOMS: atom_id res chain seq x y z
N MET A 1 36.70 25.82 -2.35
CA MET A 1 35.84 27.03 -2.42
C MET A 1 36.15 27.83 -3.68
N ASP A 2 37.39 28.10 -4.01
CA ASP A 2 37.77 28.94 -5.16
C ASP A 2 37.28 28.41 -6.55
N LYS A 3 37.23 27.10 -6.75
CA LYS A 3 36.69 26.49 -7.97
C LYS A 3 35.16 26.66 -8.10
N ALA A 4 34.43 26.74 -6.99
CA ALA A 4 33.00 26.95 -6.99
C ALA A 4 32.60 28.40 -7.35
N ILE A 5 33.38 29.35 -6.88
CA ILE A 5 33.19 30.78 -7.14
C ILE A 5 33.46 31.09 -8.61
N GLY A 6 34.41 30.41 -9.25
CA GLY A 6 34.77 30.59 -10.66
C GLY A 6 33.76 30.04 -11.67
N SER A 7 32.81 29.22 -11.22
CA SER A 7 31.74 28.64 -12.08
C SER A 7 30.39 29.36 -11.97
N MET A 8 30.28 30.41 -11.14
CA MET A 8 29.05 31.18 -10.94
C MET A 8 29.06 32.45 -11.80
N ASN A 9 27.96 32.70 -12.47
CA ASN A 9 27.70 33.94 -13.18
C ASN A 9 26.80 34.85 -12.33
N ILE A 10 27.00 36.18 -12.43
CA ILE A 10 26.06 37.16 -11.85
C ILE A 10 25.00 37.46 -12.89
N ALA A 11 23.76 37.33 -12.52
CA ALA A 11 22.60 37.62 -13.36
C ALA A 11 21.72 38.70 -12.72
N TYR A 12 21.08 39.48 -13.59
CA TYR A 12 20.07 40.49 -13.24
C TYR A 12 18.73 40.17 -13.89
N TYR A 13 17.68 40.24 -13.10
CA TYR A 13 16.30 40.00 -13.56
C TYR A 13 15.37 41.12 -13.12
N LYS A 14 14.54 41.56 -14.04
CA LYS A 14 13.51 42.56 -13.77
C LYS A 14 12.36 41.96 -12.98
N LYS A 15 11.64 42.84 -12.26
CA LYS A 15 10.39 42.48 -11.60
C LYS A 15 9.45 41.75 -12.57
N ASP A 16 8.69 40.78 -12.08
CA ASP A 16 7.73 39.95 -12.80
C ASP A 16 8.36 38.90 -13.74
N THR A 17 9.70 38.77 -13.79
CA THR A 17 10.36 37.69 -14.55
C THR A 17 10.09 36.34 -13.88
N LEU A 18 9.65 35.35 -14.68
CA LEU A 18 9.48 33.96 -14.25
C LEU A 18 10.82 33.22 -14.41
N LEU A 19 11.41 32.79 -13.30
CA LEU A 19 12.72 32.11 -13.26
C LEU A 19 12.57 30.61 -13.46
N LEU A 20 11.60 30.00 -12.75
CA LEU A 20 11.32 28.56 -12.80
C LEU A 20 9.82 28.32 -12.88
N SER A 21 9.41 27.24 -13.53
CA SER A 21 8.02 26.80 -13.58
C SER A 21 7.94 25.27 -13.69
N PRO A 22 6.84 24.64 -13.26
CA PRO A 22 6.65 23.19 -13.34
C PRO A 22 6.78 22.61 -14.76
N SER A 23 6.58 23.44 -15.78
CA SER A 23 6.63 23.03 -17.18
C SER A 23 8.01 23.08 -17.83
N LYS A 24 9.03 23.59 -17.11
CA LYS A 24 10.39 23.76 -17.66
C LYS A 24 11.44 23.07 -16.78
N PRO A 25 12.43 22.40 -17.39
CA PRO A 25 13.54 21.83 -16.63
C PRO A 25 14.36 22.93 -15.93
N ALA A 26 14.81 22.65 -14.70
CA ALA A 26 15.70 23.55 -13.98
C ALA A 26 17.12 23.46 -14.55
N GLU A 27 17.68 24.59 -14.95
CA GLU A 27 19.03 24.68 -15.56
C GLU A 27 20.07 25.28 -14.60
N PHE A 28 19.64 26.11 -13.64
CA PHE A 28 20.52 26.87 -12.76
C PHE A 28 20.08 26.78 -11.30
N LEU A 29 21.06 26.74 -10.37
CA LEU A 29 20.85 27.10 -8.98
C LEU A 29 20.97 28.62 -8.83
N TYR A 30 19.97 29.23 -8.21
CA TYR A 30 19.95 30.66 -7.92
C TYR A 30 20.31 30.95 -6.47
N ILE A 31 21.26 31.87 -6.24
CA ILE A 31 21.65 32.37 -4.91
C ILE A 31 21.44 33.87 -4.89
N LEU A 32 20.52 34.35 -4.07
CA LEU A 32 20.12 35.76 -4.06
C LEU A 32 21.13 36.68 -3.39
N LEU A 33 21.55 37.71 -4.10
CA LEU A 33 22.40 38.80 -3.58
C LEU A 33 21.57 40.02 -3.18
N LYS A 34 20.55 40.38 -3.98
CA LYS A 34 19.68 41.52 -3.76
C LYS A 34 18.32 41.26 -4.47
N GLY A 35 17.23 41.73 -3.88
CA GLY A 35 15.89 41.55 -4.41
C GLY A 35 15.09 40.47 -3.69
N LYS A 36 13.88 40.20 -4.19
CA LYS A 36 12.98 39.19 -3.65
C LYS A 36 12.38 38.34 -4.75
N VAL A 37 12.23 37.04 -4.49
CA VAL A 37 11.60 36.06 -5.37
C VAL A 37 10.45 35.40 -4.62
N GLY A 38 9.26 35.41 -5.22
CA GLY A 38 8.08 34.69 -4.70
C GLY A 38 8.04 33.28 -5.28
N GLU A 39 7.77 32.33 -4.42
CA GLU A 39 7.46 30.95 -4.75
C GLU A 39 5.93 30.78 -4.74
N PHE A 40 5.36 30.28 -5.83
CA PHE A 40 3.93 30.14 -6.04
C PHE A 40 3.56 28.68 -6.36
N HIS A 41 2.48 28.20 -5.77
CA HIS A 41 1.85 26.93 -6.11
C HIS A 41 0.40 27.21 -6.50
N GLU A 42 -0.04 26.77 -7.68
CA GLU A 42 -1.39 27.05 -8.20
C GLU A 42 -1.82 28.55 -8.08
N GLU A 43 -0.89 29.48 -8.38
CA GLU A 43 -1.05 30.94 -8.27
C GLU A 43 -1.07 31.53 -6.84
N GLU A 44 -1.03 30.70 -5.79
CA GLU A 44 -0.93 31.16 -4.41
C GLU A 44 0.54 31.36 -3.99
N LEU A 45 0.85 32.53 -3.36
CA LEU A 45 2.17 32.84 -2.85
C LEU A 45 2.46 32.04 -1.59
N ILE A 46 3.35 31.04 -1.68
CA ILE A 46 3.70 30.18 -0.53
C ILE A 46 4.84 30.79 0.29
N LYS A 47 5.86 31.36 -0.38
CA LYS A 47 7.06 31.81 0.28
C LYS A 47 7.73 32.95 -0.49
N VAL A 48 8.44 33.83 0.28
CA VAL A 48 9.30 34.87 -0.28
C VAL A 48 10.73 34.59 0.06
N HIS A 49 11.57 34.44 -0.97
CA HIS A 49 13.02 34.28 -0.85
C HIS A 49 13.70 35.63 -0.94
N SER A 50 14.73 35.85 -0.10
CA SER A 50 15.45 37.11 0.01
C SER A 50 16.97 36.90 0.05
N LYS A 51 17.74 37.97 0.29
CA LYS A 51 19.21 37.98 0.31
C LYS A 51 19.78 36.77 1.08
N SER A 52 20.82 36.17 0.51
CA SER A 52 21.55 35.00 1.02
C SER A 52 20.77 33.69 1.05
N SER A 53 19.55 33.63 0.46
CA SER A 53 18.86 32.37 0.25
C SER A 53 19.13 31.81 -1.13
N SER A 54 19.10 30.49 -1.24
CA SER A 54 18.97 29.76 -2.50
C SER A 54 17.57 29.13 -2.56
N PHE A 55 17.09 28.86 -3.75
CA PHE A 55 15.82 28.17 -3.91
C PHE A 55 15.90 27.11 -5.00
N ASP A 56 15.04 26.12 -4.82
CA ASP A 56 14.77 25.05 -5.76
C ASP A 56 16.00 24.24 -6.24
N ALA A 57 16.96 24.00 -5.32
CA ALA A 57 18.07 23.08 -5.58
C ALA A 57 17.57 21.67 -5.94
N ASP A 58 16.36 21.33 -5.48
CA ASP A 58 15.66 20.08 -5.71
C ASP A 58 15.31 19.89 -7.18
N ALA A 59 14.85 20.96 -7.84
CA ALA A 59 14.55 20.91 -9.27
C ALA A 59 15.78 20.60 -10.13
N LEU A 60 16.98 20.95 -9.66
CA LEU A 60 18.22 20.56 -10.34
C LEU A 60 18.50 19.06 -10.21
N ILE A 61 18.07 18.46 -9.11
CA ILE A 61 18.25 17.02 -8.85
C ILE A 61 17.14 16.22 -9.56
N TYR A 62 15.88 16.64 -9.43
CA TYR A 62 14.71 15.91 -9.96
C TYR A 62 14.36 16.28 -11.41
N GLY A 63 14.91 17.39 -11.92
CA GLY A 63 14.74 17.81 -13.30
C GLY A 63 13.68 18.91 -13.52
N THR A 64 12.63 18.95 -12.69
CA THR A 64 11.54 19.94 -12.76
C THR A 64 11.18 20.45 -11.37
N SER A 65 10.71 21.71 -11.30
CA SER A 65 10.14 22.30 -10.08
C SER A 65 8.66 21.93 -9.91
N GLU A 66 8.19 21.81 -8.68
CA GLU A 66 6.76 21.70 -8.37
C GLU A 66 6.09 23.07 -8.24
N SER A 67 6.89 24.12 -8.03
CA SER A 67 6.44 25.50 -7.84
C SER A 67 6.93 26.41 -8.96
N SER A 68 6.27 27.54 -9.18
CA SER A 68 6.79 28.61 -10.02
C SER A 68 7.47 29.69 -9.19
N PHE A 69 8.61 30.21 -9.68
CA PHE A 69 9.41 31.22 -9.00
C PHE A 69 9.41 32.50 -9.83
N LYS A 70 8.82 33.57 -9.26
CA LYS A 70 8.65 34.87 -9.92
C LYS A 70 9.37 35.96 -9.16
N VAL A 71 10.07 36.83 -9.86
CA VAL A 71 10.77 37.99 -9.29
C VAL A 71 9.76 39.04 -8.81
N LEU A 72 9.74 39.32 -7.50
CA LEU A 72 8.86 40.32 -6.87
C LEU A 72 9.49 41.70 -6.82
N GLU A 73 10.83 41.78 -6.64
CA GLU A 73 11.65 43.00 -6.66
C GLU A 73 12.86 42.73 -7.52
N GLU A 74 13.38 43.76 -8.23
CA GLU A 74 14.56 43.60 -9.09
C GLU A 74 15.65 42.75 -8.43
N LEU A 75 16.06 41.67 -9.12
CA LEU A 75 16.88 40.62 -8.60
C LEU A 75 18.30 40.67 -9.14
N ILE A 76 19.27 40.62 -8.24
CA ILE A 76 20.67 40.29 -8.55
C ILE A 76 20.96 38.96 -7.85
N CYS A 77 21.44 37.97 -8.58
CA CYS A 77 21.72 36.65 -8.04
C CYS A 77 22.98 36.04 -8.70
N TYR A 78 23.54 35.04 -8.01
CA TYR A 78 24.46 34.11 -8.67
C TYR A 78 23.68 32.99 -9.32
N GLU A 79 24.11 32.60 -10.51
CA GLU A 79 23.65 31.44 -11.23
C GLU A 79 24.77 30.40 -11.31
N MET A 80 24.48 29.17 -10.86
CA MET A 80 25.37 28.04 -11.05
C MET A 80 24.65 27.03 -11.98
N LYS A 81 25.31 26.61 -13.05
CA LYS A 81 24.78 25.60 -13.96
C LYS A 81 24.58 24.27 -13.25
N LYS A 82 23.55 23.53 -13.63
CA LYS A 82 23.24 22.20 -13.10
C LYS A 82 24.45 21.26 -13.10
N ALA A 83 25.24 21.23 -14.18
CA ALA A 83 26.42 20.39 -14.28
C ALA A 83 27.47 20.72 -13.22
N ASP A 84 27.73 22.02 -12.96
CA ASP A 84 28.72 22.48 -11.97
C ASP A 84 28.21 22.23 -10.55
N PHE A 85 26.93 22.41 -10.30
CA PHE A 85 26.28 22.08 -9.03
C PHE A 85 26.41 20.59 -8.68
N LEU A 86 26.12 19.70 -9.63
CA LEU A 86 26.27 18.26 -9.43
C LEU A 86 27.72 17.85 -9.23
N ALA A 87 28.68 18.46 -9.96
CA ALA A 87 30.10 18.21 -9.79
C ALA A 87 30.61 18.66 -8.40
N LEU A 88 30.08 19.77 -7.84
CA LEU A 88 30.39 20.23 -6.49
C LEU A 88 29.81 19.34 -5.41
N LEU A 89 28.60 18.84 -5.58
CA LEU A 89 28.00 17.83 -4.68
C LEU A 89 28.87 16.57 -4.60
N ASP A 90 29.47 16.15 -5.72
CA ASP A 90 30.35 14.97 -5.77
C ASP A 90 31.69 15.18 -5.13
N SER A 91 32.27 16.37 -5.29
CA SER A 91 33.67 16.65 -4.91
C SER A 91 33.83 17.19 -3.50
N ASN A 92 32.76 17.67 -2.83
CA ASN A 92 32.86 18.37 -1.55
C ASN A 92 31.85 17.89 -0.52
N LYS A 93 32.32 17.09 0.45
CA LYS A 93 31.48 16.53 1.53
C LYS A 93 30.75 17.59 2.37
N ALA A 94 31.35 18.75 2.62
CA ALA A 94 30.72 19.82 3.40
C ALA A 94 29.61 20.53 2.59
N PHE A 95 29.85 20.79 1.30
CA PHE A 95 28.84 21.33 0.39
C PHE A 95 27.66 20.37 0.23
N LYS A 96 27.96 19.10 0.06
CA LYS A 96 26.95 18.02 0.02
C LYS A 96 26.15 17.96 1.32
N GLY A 97 26.79 18.02 2.48
CA GLY A 97 26.14 18.03 3.79
C GLY A 97 25.23 19.25 4.00
N TYR A 98 25.65 20.43 3.55
CA TYR A 98 24.86 21.67 3.66
C TYR A 98 23.55 21.57 2.84
N PHE A 99 23.63 21.14 1.59
CA PHE A 99 22.44 21.03 0.74
C PHE A 99 21.52 19.88 1.16
N ILE A 100 22.07 18.76 1.66
CA ILE A 100 21.26 17.67 2.23
C ILE A 100 20.55 18.14 3.50
N GLN A 101 21.23 18.88 4.36
CA GLN A 101 20.65 19.39 5.61
C GLN A 101 19.71 20.57 5.36
N ASP A 102 20.01 21.44 4.39
CA ASP A 102 19.12 22.53 3.97
C ASP A 102 17.87 21.98 3.26
N LEU A 103 18.01 20.93 2.45
CA LEU A 103 16.89 20.21 1.85
C LEU A 103 16.01 19.57 2.93
N ALA A 104 16.59 18.88 3.90
CA ALA A 104 15.86 18.32 5.03
C ALA A 104 15.16 19.40 5.86
N ASN A 105 15.82 20.53 6.13
CA ASN A 105 15.26 21.66 6.88
C ASN A 105 14.20 22.44 6.09
N LYS A 106 14.34 22.60 4.79
CA LYS A 106 13.33 23.22 3.91
C LYS A 106 12.08 22.37 3.78
N ILE A 107 12.25 21.08 3.65
CA ILE A 107 11.16 20.11 3.71
C ILE A 107 10.47 20.21 5.07
N GLN A 108 11.24 20.41 6.16
CA GLN A 108 10.71 20.58 7.52
C GLN A 108 9.96 21.91 7.72
N SER A 109 10.34 22.98 7.06
CA SER A 109 9.74 24.31 7.20
C SER A 109 8.66 24.63 6.16
N ALA A 110 8.68 24.04 4.97
CA ALA A 110 7.74 24.32 3.89
C ALA A 110 6.44 23.51 3.98
N LYS A 111 6.44 22.40 4.71
CA LYS A 111 5.25 21.58 4.96
C LYS A 111 5.08 21.35 6.47
N GLN A 112 4.58 22.32 7.16
CA GLN A 112 3.87 21.98 8.39
C GLN A 112 2.74 21.02 7.99
N LYS A 113 3.06 19.73 7.98
CA LYS A 113 2.27 18.58 8.42
C LYS A 113 2.37 17.27 7.65
N GLU A 114 2.84 17.10 6.42
CA GLU A 114 2.61 15.78 5.79
C GLU A 114 3.76 15.05 5.07
N TYR A 115 4.83 15.71 4.64
CA TYR A 115 5.88 15.05 3.85
C TYR A 115 7.27 14.93 4.50
N THR A 116 7.46 15.48 5.68
CA THR A 116 8.78 15.73 6.29
C THR A 116 9.47 14.48 6.85
N THR A 117 8.71 13.48 7.25
CA THR A 117 9.28 12.28 7.91
C THR A 117 9.85 11.27 6.90
N GLU A 118 9.33 11.24 5.68
CA GLU A 118 9.74 10.26 4.66
C GLU A 118 11.03 10.64 3.95
N LEU A 119 11.15 11.88 3.51
CA LEU A 119 12.37 12.33 2.83
C LEU A 119 13.55 12.42 3.80
N SER A 120 13.35 12.84 5.04
CA SER A 120 14.40 12.81 6.05
C SER A 120 14.83 11.38 6.39
N GLY A 121 13.87 10.45 6.48
CA GLY A 121 14.16 9.02 6.66
C GLY A 121 14.95 8.43 5.49
N PHE A 122 14.59 8.77 4.25
CA PHE A 122 15.33 8.36 3.05
C PHE A 122 16.74 8.97 2.98
N MET A 123 16.89 10.26 3.30
CA MET A 123 18.20 10.93 3.27
C MET A 123 19.16 10.40 4.31
N MET A 124 18.65 9.83 5.42
CA MET A 124 19.43 9.21 6.48
C MET A 124 19.58 7.70 6.31
N ALA A 125 18.79 7.07 5.42
CA ALA A 125 18.83 5.64 5.17
C ALA A 125 20.10 5.23 4.43
N ARG A 126 20.66 4.09 4.81
CA ARG A 126 21.84 3.50 4.18
C ARG A 126 21.44 2.58 3.03
N VAL A 127 22.35 2.38 2.10
CA VAL A 127 22.17 1.44 0.98
C VAL A 127 21.88 0.03 1.49
N GLN A 128 22.53 -0.40 2.57
CA GLN A 128 22.28 -1.70 3.22
C GLN A 128 20.88 -1.84 3.82
N ASP A 129 20.17 -0.74 4.11
CA ASP A 129 18.82 -0.75 4.65
C ASP A 129 17.76 -0.98 3.55
N SER A 130 18.18 -0.94 2.27
CA SER A 130 17.34 -1.21 1.12
C SER A 130 17.41 -2.69 0.74
N TYR A 131 16.50 -3.09 -0.17
CA TYR A 131 16.56 -4.43 -0.73
C TYR A 131 17.75 -4.54 -1.69
N LEU A 132 18.63 -5.51 -1.46
CA LEU A 132 19.74 -5.83 -2.33
C LEU A 132 19.51 -7.19 -3.02
N HIS A 133 19.57 -7.19 -4.35
CA HIS A 133 19.46 -8.41 -5.13
C HIS A 133 20.76 -9.23 -5.05
N VAL A 134 20.61 -10.55 -4.98
CA VAL A 134 21.77 -11.47 -4.98
C VAL A 134 22.45 -11.40 -6.34
N PRO A 135 23.77 -11.10 -6.42
CA PRO A 135 24.47 -10.99 -7.67
C PRO A 135 24.71 -12.37 -8.30
N THR A 136 24.58 -12.47 -9.63
CA THR A 136 25.10 -13.59 -10.39
C THR A 136 26.50 -13.24 -10.85
N ILE A 137 27.52 -13.88 -10.29
CA ILE A 137 28.93 -13.64 -10.63
C ILE A 137 29.44 -14.85 -11.42
N VAL A 138 30.08 -14.58 -12.55
CA VAL A 138 30.70 -15.59 -13.42
C VAL A 138 32.10 -15.16 -13.86
N GLU A 139 32.95 -16.11 -14.24
CA GLU A 139 34.26 -15.81 -14.82
C GLU A 139 34.12 -15.38 -16.30
N LYS A 140 35.07 -14.62 -16.84
CA LYS A 140 35.05 -14.05 -18.20
C LYS A 140 34.98 -15.10 -19.30
N GLU A 141 35.48 -16.31 -19.03
CA GLU A 141 35.46 -17.46 -19.95
C GLU A 141 34.13 -18.21 -19.98
N CYS A 142 33.22 -17.93 -19.04
CA CYS A 142 31.90 -18.56 -19.00
C CYS A 142 31.14 -18.26 -20.29
N SER A 143 30.46 -19.28 -20.86
CA SER A 143 29.66 -19.05 -22.06
C SER A 143 28.46 -18.16 -21.75
N ILE A 144 28.05 -17.33 -22.71
CA ILE A 144 26.87 -16.47 -22.57
C ILE A 144 25.64 -17.30 -22.19
N MET A 145 25.46 -18.48 -22.79
CA MET A 145 24.33 -19.37 -22.54
C MET A 145 24.33 -19.90 -21.10
N ASP A 146 25.49 -20.30 -20.56
CA ASP A 146 25.57 -20.84 -19.19
C ASP A 146 25.45 -19.73 -18.15
N ALA A 147 25.95 -18.55 -18.46
CA ALA A 147 25.74 -17.35 -17.64
C ALA A 147 24.25 -16.96 -17.58
N LEU A 148 23.53 -17.05 -18.71
CA LEU A 148 22.07 -16.83 -18.76
C LEU A 148 21.29 -17.87 -17.95
N LYS A 149 21.66 -19.15 -18.00
CA LYS A 149 21.03 -20.21 -17.18
C LYS A 149 21.21 -19.92 -15.67
N GLN A 150 22.41 -19.47 -15.27
CA GLN A 150 22.68 -19.10 -13.89
C GLN A 150 21.87 -17.85 -13.46
N MET A 151 21.78 -16.86 -14.36
CA MET A 151 20.98 -15.66 -14.14
C MET A 151 19.50 -16.01 -13.95
N GLU A 152 18.94 -16.87 -14.79
CA GLU A 152 17.55 -17.36 -14.69
C GLU A 152 17.33 -18.15 -13.40
N ALA A 153 18.22 -19.10 -13.08
CA ALA A 153 18.13 -19.90 -11.86
C ALA A 153 18.17 -19.06 -10.58
N LYS A 154 18.97 -18.00 -10.55
CA LYS A 154 19.07 -17.06 -9.43
C LYS A 154 18.06 -15.92 -9.51
N LYS A 155 17.24 -15.84 -10.55
CA LYS A 155 16.32 -14.73 -10.83
C LYS A 155 17.02 -13.36 -10.74
N SER A 156 18.27 -13.30 -11.18
CA SER A 156 19.07 -12.08 -11.18
C SER A 156 18.76 -11.22 -12.41
N SER A 157 18.82 -9.92 -12.29
CA SER A 157 18.54 -8.98 -13.39
C SER A 157 19.77 -8.59 -14.20
N CYS A 158 20.97 -9.00 -13.76
CA CYS A 158 22.22 -8.79 -14.46
C CYS A 158 23.28 -9.83 -14.03
N ILE A 159 24.33 -9.90 -14.80
CA ILE A 159 25.48 -10.77 -14.56
C ILE A 159 26.71 -9.88 -14.28
N ILE A 160 27.41 -10.16 -13.19
CA ILE A 160 28.72 -9.59 -12.92
C ILE A 160 29.78 -10.54 -13.45
N VAL A 161 30.67 -10.03 -14.26
CA VAL A 161 31.74 -10.81 -14.90
C VAL A 161 33.05 -10.46 -14.23
N ARG A 162 33.74 -11.46 -13.65
CA ARG A 162 35.09 -11.29 -13.10
C ARG A 162 36.09 -11.35 -14.24
N ASN A 163 36.89 -10.31 -14.39
CA ASN A 163 37.68 -10.08 -15.59
C ASN A 163 39.17 -10.28 -15.40
N GLY A 164 39.72 -9.90 -14.27
CA GLY A 164 41.14 -10.07 -13.96
C GLY A 164 42.11 -9.18 -14.72
N ASP A 165 41.69 -8.45 -15.77
CA ASP A 165 42.56 -7.65 -16.65
C ASP A 165 42.23 -6.15 -16.54
N GLY A 166 42.88 -5.43 -15.65
CA GLY A 166 42.77 -3.97 -15.50
C GLY A 166 41.51 -3.45 -14.79
N TYR A 167 40.37 -4.05 -15.04
CA TYR A 167 39.14 -3.90 -14.26
C TYR A 167 38.77 -5.24 -13.67
N GLU A 168 38.63 -5.33 -12.36
CA GLU A 168 38.35 -6.57 -11.66
C GLU A 168 36.98 -7.16 -12.06
N TYR A 169 35.99 -6.29 -12.33
CA TYR A 169 34.62 -6.70 -12.67
C TYR A 169 34.03 -5.89 -13.83
N GLY A 170 33.19 -6.56 -14.61
CA GLY A 170 32.31 -5.98 -15.62
C GLY A 170 30.84 -6.35 -15.36
N ILE A 171 29.91 -5.68 -16.03
CA ILE A 171 28.47 -5.95 -15.93
C ILE A 171 27.84 -6.26 -17.29
N VAL A 172 27.01 -7.30 -17.32
CA VAL A 172 26.20 -7.65 -18.48
C VAL A 172 24.72 -7.59 -18.06
N THR A 173 23.93 -6.79 -18.77
CA THR A 173 22.50 -6.61 -18.54
C THR A 173 21.68 -7.14 -19.71
N ASP A 174 20.35 -7.30 -19.54
CA ASP A 174 19.43 -7.71 -20.62
C ASP A 174 19.58 -6.87 -21.89
N SER A 175 19.84 -5.57 -21.76
CA SER A 175 20.03 -4.69 -22.90
C SER A 175 21.32 -4.98 -23.66
N VAL A 176 22.38 -5.35 -22.94
CA VAL A 176 23.66 -5.76 -23.51
C VAL A 176 23.50 -7.09 -24.24
N LEU A 177 22.89 -8.07 -23.58
CA LEU A 177 22.63 -9.40 -24.17
C LEU A 177 21.78 -9.28 -25.43
N ARG A 178 20.68 -8.53 -25.37
CA ARG A 178 19.81 -8.32 -26.53
C ARG A 178 20.56 -7.67 -27.68
N ARG A 179 21.39 -6.66 -27.42
CA ARG A 179 22.18 -5.97 -28.45
C ARG A 179 23.18 -6.90 -29.10
N HIS A 180 23.95 -7.65 -28.30
CA HIS A 180 25.02 -8.48 -28.83
C HIS A 180 24.53 -9.82 -29.42
N VAL A 181 23.61 -10.50 -28.73
CA VAL A 181 23.15 -11.83 -29.15
C VAL A 181 22.09 -11.77 -30.25
N LEU A 182 21.10 -10.82 -30.15
CA LEU A 182 19.99 -10.77 -31.10
C LEU A 182 20.27 -9.85 -32.29
N PHE A 183 20.91 -8.68 -32.08
CA PHE A 183 21.12 -7.71 -33.16
C PHE A 183 22.48 -7.86 -33.84
N ASN A 184 23.54 -8.24 -33.11
CA ASN A 184 24.88 -8.41 -33.67
C ASN A 184 25.21 -9.90 -33.95
N GLU A 185 24.24 -10.82 -33.78
CA GLU A 185 24.37 -12.26 -34.04
C GLU A 185 25.59 -12.90 -33.35
N TYR A 186 25.99 -12.41 -32.17
CA TYR A 186 27.11 -12.91 -31.41
C TYR A 186 26.81 -14.33 -30.93
N ASP A 187 27.79 -15.26 -31.08
CA ASP A 187 27.56 -16.64 -30.69
C ASP A 187 27.26 -16.78 -29.19
N LYS A 188 26.10 -17.35 -28.88
CA LYS A 188 25.65 -17.59 -27.51
C LYS A 188 26.53 -18.55 -26.72
N HIS A 189 27.38 -19.33 -27.39
CA HIS A 189 28.37 -20.24 -26.80
C HIS A 189 29.74 -19.58 -26.62
N ALA A 190 29.94 -18.38 -27.12
CA ALA A 190 31.15 -17.62 -26.90
C ALA A 190 31.29 -17.12 -25.44
N PRO A 191 32.55 -16.84 -25.02
CA PRO A 191 32.79 -16.24 -23.68
C PRO A 191 32.06 -14.93 -23.47
N ILE A 192 31.56 -14.69 -22.22
CA ILE A 192 30.80 -13.50 -21.85
C ILE A 192 31.68 -12.25 -21.62
N GLY A 193 32.97 -12.44 -21.32
CA GLY A 193 33.90 -11.35 -21.02
C GLY A 193 33.89 -10.21 -22.05
N PRO A 194 34.00 -10.48 -23.37
CA PRO A 194 34.07 -9.46 -24.41
C PRO A 194 32.85 -8.53 -24.51
N ILE A 195 31.67 -8.95 -24.01
CA ILE A 195 30.45 -8.14 -24.03
C ILE A 195 30.19 -7.43 -22.69
N ALA A 196 31.00 -7.66 -21.67
CA ALA A 196 30.84 -7.02 -20.38
C ALA A 196 31.20 -5.52 -20.44
N LEU A 197 30.38 -4.69 -19.81
CA LEU A 197 30.60 -3.25 -19.73
C LEU A 197 31.51 -2.90 -18.55
N HIS A 198 32.49 -2.04 -18.79
CA HIS A 198 33.48 -1.58 -17.82
C HIS A 198 33.61 -0.03 -17.84
N PRO A 199 33.98 0.62 -16.72
CA PRO A 199 33.99 0.08 -15.35
C PRO A 199 32.56 -0.13 -14.82
N ILE A 200 32.41 -1.01 -13.82
CA ILE A 200 31.14 -1.10 -13.07
C ILE A 200 30.99 0.12 -12.17
N ILE A 201 29.76 0.55 -11.99
CA ILE A 201 29.43 1.60 -11.02
C ILE A 201 29.10 0.94 -9.69
N THR A 202 29.87 1.30 -8.65
CA THR A 202 29.73 0.75 -7.30
C THR A 202 29.28 1.81 -6.31
N ILE A 203 28.69 1.35 -5.20
CA ILE A 203 28.39 2.16 -4.02
C ILE A 203 28.63 1.32 -2.76
N GLU A 204 29.18 1.94 -1.70
CA GLU A 204 29.37 1.24 -0.44
C GLU A 204 28.04 1.00 0.29
N ALA A 205 27.91 -0.15 0.96
CA ALA A 205 26.71 -0.56 1.71
C ALA A 205 26.33 0.47 2.80
N GLU A 206 27.32 1.12 3.36
CA GLU A 206 27.16 2.14 4.41
C GLU A 206 26.89 3.54 3.89
N ASP A 207 26.93 3.73 2.57
CA ASP A 207 26.62 5.01 1.96
C ASP A 207 25.11 5.30 2.02
N TYR A 208 24.73 6.56 1.83
CA TYR A 208 23.32 6.94 1.87
C TYR A 208 22.59 6.57 0.58
N LEU A 209 21.31 6.15 0.69
CA LEU A 209 20.44 5.87 -0.46
C LEU A 209 20.30 7.08 -1.40
N PHE A 210 20.40 8.28 -0.86
CA PHE A 210 20.43 9.49 -1.66
C PHE A 210 21.64 9.53 -2.63
N ASN A 211 22.79 9.02 -2.22
CA ASN A 211 23.95 8.92 -3.09
C ASN A 211 23.75 7.91 -4.23
N ALA A 212 23.02 6.83 -3.96
CA ALA A 212 22.59 5.89 -4.99
C ALA A 212 21.67 6.57 -6.01
N LEU A 213 20.72 7.39 -5.57
CA LEU A 213 19.83 8.17 -6.46
C LEU A 213 20.64 9.10 -7.38
N LEU A 214 21.61 9.82 -6.82
CA LEU A 214 22.50 10.66 -7.60
C LEU A 214 23.29 9.86 -8.64
N SER A 215 23.78 8.68 -8.26
CA SER A 215 24.54 7.79 -9.15
C SER A 215 23.67 7.24 -10.28
N PHE A 216 22.44 6.82 -10.01
CA PHE A 216 21.47 6.40 -11.03
C PHE A 216 21.21 7.50 -12.07
N THR A 217 21.03 8.74 -11.59
CA THR A 217 20.75 9.90 -12.44
C THR A 217 21.97 10.32 -13.25
N LYS A 218 23.12 10.41 -12.60
CA LYS A 218 24.39 10.86 -13.21
C LYS A 218 24.85 9.93 -14.33
N HIS A 219 24.77 8.62 -14.10
CA HIS A 219 25.26 7.62 -15.03
C HIS A 219 24.15 7.07 -15.95
N SER A 220 22.89 7.52 -15.79
CA SER A 220 21.72 7.03 -16.54
C SER A 220 21.59 5.50 -16.53
N ILE A 221 21.89 4.88 -15.38
CA ILE A 221 21.89 3.43 -15.16
C ILE A 221 20.68 3.03 -14.31
N LYS A 222 20.32 1.76 -14.39
CA LYS A 222 19.19 1.18 -13.64
C LYS A 222 19.64 0.27 -12.50
N ARG A 223 20.94 -0.04 -12.42
CA ARG A 223 21.54 -0.95 -11.44
C ARG A 223 22.88 -0.42 -10.96
N ILE A 224 23.15 -0.54 -9.67
CA ILE A 224 24.43 -0.19 -9.05
C ILE A 224 24.88 -1.42 -8.26
N VAL A 225 26.14 -1.75 -8.38
CA VAL A 225 26.77 -2.84 -7.61
C VAL A 225 27.07 -2.32 -6.21
N VAL A 226 26.60 -3.03 -5.19
CA VAL A 226 26.83 -2.67 -3.79
C VAL A 226 28.02 -3.44 -3.26
N THR A 227 28.95 -2.69 -2.66
CA THR A 227 30.18 -3.24 -2.08
C THR A 227 30.23 -3.01 -0.57
N ARG A 228 30.96 -3.87 0.13
CA ARG A 228 31.38 -3.70 1.51
C ARG A 228 32.84 -4.16 1.61
N ASP A 229 33.71 -3.28 2.07
CA ASP A 229 35.14 -3.57 2.14
C ASP A 229 35.72 -4.08 0.80
N SER A 230 35.29 -3.49 -0.32
CA SER A 230 35.63 -3.86 -1.71
C SER A 230 35.05 -5.22 -2.19
N GLU A 231 34.28 -5.95 -1.37
CA GLU A 231 33.58 -7.16 -1.78
C GLU A 231 32.16 -6.85 -2.28
N ILE A 232 31.73 -7.50 -3.36
CA ILE A 232 30.37 -7.35 -3.91
C ILE A 232 29.39 -8.11 -3.03
N ILE A 233 28.48 -7.38 -2.37
CA ILE A 233 27.46 -7.98 -1.50
C ILE A 233 26.05 -8.00 -2.13
N GLY A 234 25.81 -7.20 -3.18
CA GLY A 234 24.48 -7.14 -3.79
C GLY A 234 24.40 -6.19 -4.97
N ILE A 235 23.20 -6.08 -5.52
CA ILE A 235 22.84 -5.14 -6.57
C ILE A 235 21.64 -4.35 -6.10
N LEU A 236 21.73 -3.01 -6.15
CA LEU A 236 20.63 -2.10 -5.92
C LEU A 236 20.05 -1.69 -7.27
N GLU A 237 18.74 -1.88 -7.45
CA GLU A 237 18.02 -1.42 -8.64
C GLU A 237 17.33 -0.07 -8.40
N GLN A 238 17.20 0.71 -9.46
CA GLN A 238 16.50 2.00 -9.41
C GLN A 238 15.06 1.87 -8.89
N LEU A 239 14.38 0.75 -9.22
CA LEU A 239 13.03 0.45 -8.74
C LEU A 239 12.97 0.21 -7.23
N ASP A 240 14.00 -0.42 -6.65
CA ASP A 240 14.05 -0.66 -5.19
C ASP A 240 14.21 0.66 -4.44
N LEU A 241 14.99 1.58 -5.00
CA LEU A 241 15.16 2.91 -4.46
C LEU A 241 13.85 3.72 -4.54
N LEU A 242 13.17 3.70 -5.68
CA LEU A 242 11.84 4.31 -5.83
C LEU A 242 10.82 3.65 -4.88
N SER A 243 10.96 2.37 -4.61
CA SER A 243 10.12 1.61 -3.70
C SER A 243 10.39 1.94 -2.24
N TYR A 244 11.62 2.22 -1.89
CA TYR A 244 11.97 2.76 -0.58
C TYR A 244 11.37 4.16 -0.37
N PHE A 245 11.31 4.97 -1.43
CA PHE A 245 10.61 6.26 -1.46
C PHE A 245 9.09 6.14 -1.33
N ALA A 246 8.50 5.20 -2.09
CA ALA A 246 7.05 5.04 -2.22
C ALA A 246 6.39 4.33 -1.03
N ASN A 247 7.05 4.28 0.12
CA ASN A 247 6.69 3.52 1.31
C ASN A 247 7.16 2.05 1.27
N HIS A 248 7.62 1.55 2.40
CA HIS A 248 8.04 0.16 2.68
C HIS A 248 7.07 -0.93 2.19
N THR A 249 5.89 -0.57 1.76
CA THR A 249 4.81 -1.44 1.28
C THR A 249 5.17 -2.25 0.03
N TYR A 250 5.91 -1.65 -0.90
CA TYR A 250 6.37 -2.37 -2.08
C TYR A 250 7.40 -3.44 -1.72
N LEU A 251 8.27 -3.17 -0.75
CA LEU A 251 9.24 -4.15 -0.26
C LEU A 251 8.54 -5.39 0.29
N VAL A 252 7.49 -5.22 1.08
CA VAL A 252 6.70 -6.35 1.60
C VAL A 252 6.08 -7.16 0.47
N ALA A 253 5.49 -6.52 -0.55
CA ALA A 253 4.93 -7.22 -1.70
C ALA A 253 5.99 -8.00 -2.50
N VAL A 254 7.22 -7.46 -2.62
CA VAL A 254 8.36 -8.15 -3.25
C VAL A 254 8.85 -9.32 -2.39
N GLN A 255 8.95 -9.14 -1.07
CA GLN A 255 9.34 -10.19 -0.13
C GLN A 255 8.36 -11.36 -0.17
N ILE A 256 7.04 -11.08 -0.12
CA ILE A 256 5.99 -12.10 -0.26
C ILE A 256 6.15 -12.87 -1.57
N ARG A 257 6.32 -12.17 -2.70
CA ARG A 257 6.49 -12.82 -4.01
C ARG A 257 7.72 -13.71 -4.07
N LYS A 258 8.85 -13.28 -3.47
CA LYS A 258 10.12 -14.00 -3.45
C LYS A 258 10.18 -15.10 -2.39
N ALA A 259 9.34 -15.08 -1.36
CA ALA A 259 9.32 -16.10 -0.32
C ALA A 259 9.17 -17.51 -0.94
N THR A 260 10.06 -18.41 -0.59
CA THR A 260 10.08 -19.82 -0.99
C THR A 260 9.74 -20.75 0.16
N THR A 261 9.81 -20.25 1.38
CA THR A 261 9.49 -20.96 2.62
C THR A 261 8.42 -20.24 3.43
N ILE A 262 7.74 -20.98 4.30
CA ILE A 262 6.73 -20.42 5.23
C ILE A 262 7.37 -19.39 6.17
N ASP A 263 8.60 -19.63 6.63
CA ASP A 263 9.32 -18.72 7.52
C ASP A 263 9.64 -17.38 6.84
N GLU A 264 10.07 -17.39 5.57
CA GLU A 264 10.29 -16.17 4.79
C GLU A 264 8.98 -15.40 4.59
N LEU A 265 7.86 -16.09 4.35
CA LEU A 265 6.54 -15.49 4.21
C LEU A 265 6.06 -14.89 5.55
N LYS A 266 6.31 -15.57 6.67
CA LYS A 266 6.05 -15.07 8.01
C LYS A 266 6.81 -13.76 8.26
N GLN A 267 8.11 -13.75 7.98
CA GLN A 267 8.96 -12.56 8.15
C GLN A 267 8.41 -11.37 7.36
N ALA A 268 8.03 -11.59 6.09
CA ALA A 268 7.42 -10.55 5.26
C ALA A 268 6.10 -10.01 5.85
N SER A 269 5.36 -10.85 6.58
CA SER A 269 4.09 -10.46 7.21
C SER A 269 4.25 -9.66 8.52
N CYS A 270 5.42 -9.70 9.17
CA CYS A 270 5.65 -9.03 10.46
C CYS A 270 5.68 -7.50 10.35
N ASP A 271 6.09 -6.95 9.21
CA ASP A 271 6.29 -5.51 9.03
C ASP A 271 4.99 -4.71 8.82
N LEU A 272 3.84 -5.38 8.61
CA LEU A 272 2.57 -4.73 8.26
C LEU A 272 2.09 -3.71 9.31
N ILE A 273 2.22 -4.01 10.59
CA ILE A 273 1.78 -3.10 11.66
C ILE A 273 2.61 -1.82 11.67
N SER A 274 3.93 -1.94 11.42
CA SER A 274 4.81 -0.77 11.29
C SER A 274 4.37 0.14 10.13
N ILE A 275 3.97 -0.46 9.00
CA ILE A 275 3.45 0.28 7.84
C ILE A 275 2.16 1.01 8.21
N VAL A 276 1.20 0.32 8.84
CA VAL A 276 -0.07 0.94 9.27
C VAL A 276 0.18 2.10 10.22
N LYS A 277 1.05 1.92 11.23
CA LYS A 277 1.43 2.99 12.18
C LYS A 277 1.99 4.22 11.45
N LYS A 278 2.90 4.01 10.51
CA LYS A 278 3.52 5.10 9.73
C LYS A 278 2.49 5.82 8.86
N LEU A 279 1.66 5.08 8.12
CA LEU A 279 0.62 5.66 7.25
C LEU A 279 -0.42 6.43 8.06
N HIS A 280 -0.89 5.86 9.18
CA HIS A 280 -1.85 6.52 10.06
C HIS A 280 -1.27 7.80 10.69
N ALA A 281 -0.02 7.75 11.18
CA ALA A 281 0.66 8.91 11.74
C ALA A 281 0.83 10.07 10.73
N LYS A 282 0.84 9.76 9.43
CA LYS A 282 0.89 10.74 8.34
C LYS A 282 -0.47 11.28 7.90
N GLY A 283 -1.55 10.87 8.56
CA GLY A 283 -2.90 11.29 8.19
C GLY A 283 -3.46 10.61 6.93
N THR A 284 -2.85 9.51 6.48
CA THR A 284 -3.39 8.75 5.33
C THR A 284 -4.80 8.26 5.63
N LYS A 285 -5.73 8.44 4.68
CA LYS A 285 -7.11 8.01 4.82
C LYS A 285 -7.21 6.51 5.13
N VAL A 286 -8.08 6.16 6.06
CA VAL A 286 -8.26 4.77 6.51
C VAL A 286 -8.70 3.82 5.40
N ASP A 287 -9.52 4.29 4.45
CA ASP A 287 -9.93 3.53 3.26
C ASP A 287 -8.72 3.11 2.41
N TYR A 288 -7.74 4.01 2.24
CA TYR A 288 -6.50 3.68 1.52
C TYR A 288 -5.63 2.68 2.29
N ILE A 289 -5.46 2.88 3.61
CA ILE A 289 -4.71 1.96 4.47
C ILE A 289 -5.34 0.57 4.41
N ALA A 290 -6.67 0.48 4.54
CA ALA A 290 -7.39 -0.79 4.51
C ALA A 290 -7.23 -1.53 3.17
N LYS A 291 -7.40 -0.85 2.04
CA LYS A 291 -7.20 -1.44 0.70
C LYS A 291 -5.80 -1.97 0.51
N LEU A 292 -4.80 -1.18 0.91
CA LEU A 292 -3.40 -1.56 0.79
C LEU A 292 -3.06 -2.80 1.64
N ILE A 293 -3.49 -2.83 2.90
CA ILE A 293 -3.25 -3.97 3.80
C ILE A 293 -4.00 -5.21 3.31
N SER A 294 -5.24 -5.06 2.83
CA SER A 294 -6.01 -6.18 2.28
C SER A 294 -5.35 -6.77 1.04
N GLU A 295 -4.81 -5.96 0.13
CA GLU A 295 -4.06 -6.47 -1.03
C GLU A 295 -2.80 -7.25 -0.62
N ILE A 296 -2.13 -6.83 0.45
CA ILE A 296 -0.96 -7.55 0.96
C ILE A 296 -1.39 -8.86 1.63
N ASN A 297 -2.46 -8.84 2.43
CA ASN A 297 -3.01 -10.04 3.07
C ASN A 297 -3.48 -11.06 2.02
N GLU A 298 -4.19 -10.62 0.97
CA GLU A 298 -4.59 -11.47 -0.15
C GLU A 298 -3.38 -12.19 -0.76
N LYS A 299 -2.26 -11.48 -0.98
CA LYS A 299 -1.02 -12.10 -1.51
C LYS A 299 -0.36 -13.07 -0.52
N ILE A 300 -0.42 -12.80 0.78
CA ILE A 300 0.06 -13.73 1.81
C ILE A 300 -0.78 -15.01 1.79
N TYR A 301 -2.11 -14.89 1.76
CA TYR A 301 -3.02 -16.04 1.71
C TYR A 301 -2.87 -16.85 0.42
N GLU A 302 -2.81 -16.17 -0.73
CA GLU A 302 -2.56 -16.81 -2.03
C GLU A 302 -1.25 -17.60 -2.01
N LYS A 303 -0.16 -16.97 -1.56
CA LYS A 303 1.15 -17.61 -1.51
C LYS A 303 1.17 -18.80 -0.56
N LEU A 304 0.59 -18.64 0.63
CA LEU A 304 0.49 -19.69 1.62
C LEU A 304 -0.34 -20.88 1.12
N TYR A 305 -1.45 -20.62 0.43
CA TYR A 305 -2.29 -21.63 -0.19
C TYR A 305 -1.50 -22.54 -1.13
N TYR A 306 -0.73 -21.93 -2.05
CA TYR A 306 0.08 -22.71 -3.00
C TYR A 306 1.34 -23.35 -2.37
N MET A 307 1.80 -22.89 -1.20
CA MET A 307 2.87 -23.54 -0.46
C MET A 307 2.39 -24.77 0.32
N ILE A 308 1.13 -24.78 0.76
CA ILE A 308 0.57 -25.83 1.61
C ILE A 308 -0.12 -26.91 0.78
N LEU A 309 -0.91 -26.53 -0.23
CA LEU A 309 -1.67 -27.50 -1.01
C LEU A 309 -0.84 -28.07 -2.18
N PRO A 310 -0.93 -29.37 -2.43
CA PRO A 310 -0.47 -29.96 -3.68
C PRO A 310 -1.17 -29.33 -4.89
N GLU A 311 -0.46 -29.13 -6.00
CA GLU A 311 -0.96 -28.46 -7.19
C GLU A 311 -2.27 -29.05 -7.73
N ALA A 312 -2.39 -30.39 -7.69
CA ALA A 312 -3.59 -31.11 -8.12
C ALA A 312 -4.84 -30.74 -7.30
N LEU A 313 -4.68 -30.55 -6.00
CA LEU A 313 -5.76 -30.11 -5.10
C LEU A 313 -6.02 -28.61 -5.24
N ALA A 314 -4.98 -27.82 -5.33
CA ALA A 314 -5.08 -26.36 -5.42
C ALA A 314 -5.88 -25.89 -6.65
N LYS A 315 -5.78 -26.59 -7.78
CA LYS A 315 -6.54 -26.29 -9.00
C LYS A 315 -8.02 -26.72 -8.95
N LYS A 316 -8.41 -27.52 -7.97
CA LYS A 316 -9.76 -28.07 -7.81
C LYS A 316 -10.52 -27.50 -6.62
N ALA A 317 -10.04 -26.37 -6.08
CA ALA A 317 -10.70 -25.66 -5.00
C ALA A 317 -10.53 -24.15 -5.16
N CYS A 318 -11.33 -23.36 -4.44
CA CYS A 318 -11.26 -21.91 -4.37
C CYS A 318 -11.17 -21.48 -2.91
N LEU A 319 -10.05 -20.86 -2.53
CA LEU A 319 -9.92 -20.20 -1.23
C LEU A 319 -10.59 -18.83 -1.29
N ILE A 320 -11.47 -18.55 -0.34
CA ILE A 320 -12.15 -17.27 -0.20
C ILE A 320 -11.88 -16.66 1.16
N VAL A 321 -11.83 -15.34 1.23
CA VAL A 321 -11.84 -14.54 2.46
C VAL A 321 -13.16 -13.82 2.59
N MET A 322 -13.61 -13.59 3.82
CA MET A 322 -14.94 -13.07 4.13
C MET A 322 -14.86 -11.90 5.14
N GLY A 323 -16.00 -11.48 5.66
CA GLY A 323 -16.04 -10.45 6.71
C GLY A 323 -15.34 -9.15 6.32
N SER A 324 -14.56 -8.56 7.22
CA SER A 324 -13.82 -7.31 6.95
C SER A 324 -12.69 -7.48 5.93
N GLU A 325 -12.13 -8.68 5.81
CA GLU A 325 -11.09 -9.00 4.86
C GLU A 325 -11.68 -9.11 3.44
N GLY A 326 -12.79 -9.83 3.27
CA GLY A 326 -13.51 -9.91 2.01
C GLY A 326 -14.03 -8.55 1.52
N ARG A 327 -14.31 -7.61 2.43
CA ARG A 327 -14.68 -6.23 2.09
C ARG A 327 -13.51 -5.28 1.88
N LYS A 328 -12.26 -5.74 2.02
CA LYS A 328 -11.05 -4.91 1.95
C LYS A 328 -11.03 -3.75 2.96
N GLU A 329 -11.57 -3.99 4.14
CA GLU A 329 -11.69 -3.01 5.24
C GLU A 329 -10.81 -3.36 6.46
N GLN A 330 -10.00 -4.42 6.36
CA GLN A 330 -9.10 -4.84 7.41
C GLN A 330 -7.81 -4.02 7.39
N MET A 331 -7.50 -3.32 8.48
CA MET A 331 -6.30 -2.46 8.60
C MET A 331 -5.21 -3.07 9.48
N LEU A 332 -5.56 -4.01 10.32
CA LEU A 332 -4.65 -4.74 11.22
C LEU A 332 -4.97 -6.23 11.10
N LYS A 333 -4.05 -7.09 11.51
CA LYS A 333 -4.32 -8.51 11.63
C LYS A 333 -5.41 -8.72 12.69
N THR A 334 -6.62 -8.99 12.25
CA THR A 334 -7.75 -9.38 13.09
C THR A 334 -8.03 -10.86 12.89
N ASP A 335 -9.11 -11.36 13.50
CA ASP A 335 -9.60 -12.71 13.30
C ASP A 335 -9.70 -13.05 11.81
N GLN A 336 -9.34 -14.28 11.48
CA GLN A 336 -9.38 -14.79 10.13
C GLN A 336 -10.80 -15.29 9.81
N ASP A 337 -11.41 -14.73 8.77
CA ASP A 337 -12.70 -15.20 8.23
C ASP A 337 -12.47 -15.76 6.83
N ASN A 338 -12.33 -17.08 6.69
CA ASN A 338 -12.02 -17.71 5.41
C ASN A 338 -12.78 -19.03 5.22
N ALA A 339 -12.91 -19.44 3.94
CA ALA A 339 -13.56 -20.68 3.58
C ALA A 339 -12.94 -21.29 2.33
N LEU A 340 -13.18 -22.58 2.11
CA LEU A 340 -12.76 -23.30 0.91
C LEU A 340 -13.96 -23.89 0.19
N ILE A 341 -14.08 -23.58 -1.09
CA ILE A 341 -15.04 -24.21 -2.00
C ILE A 341 -14.29 -25.31 -2.75
N VAL A 342 -14.74 -26.55 -2.62
CA VAL A 342 -14.11 -27.73 -3.25
C VAL A 342 -14.94 -28.17 -4.45
N SER A 343 -14.31 -28.55 -5.56
CA SER A 343 -14.99 -29.12 -6.72
C SER A 343 -15.74 -30.42 -6.34
N ASP A 344 -16.94 -30.61 -6.88
CA ASP A 344 -17.75 -31.81 -6.67
C ASP A 344 -17.08 -33.11 -7.13
N GLU A 345 -16.03 -33.02 -7.95
CA GLU A 345 -15.22 -34.16 -8.42
C GLU A 345 -14.20 -34.66 -7.38
N MET A 346 -13.97 -33.92 -6.29
CA MET A 346 -12.94 -34.21 -5.30
C MET A 346 -13.57 -34.62 -3.98
N ASP A 347 -12.87 -35.40 -3.18
CA ASP A 347 -13.27 -35.68 -1.80
C ASP A 347 -12.81 -34.52 -0.91
N ALA A 348 -13.76 -33.82 -0.30
CA ALA A 348 -13.47 -32.67 0.59
C ALA A 348 -12.61 -33.05 1.80
N SER A 349 -12.66 -34.30 2.26
CA SER A 349 -11.84 -34.78 3.38
C SER A 349 -10.34 -34.76 3.08
N LEU A 350 -9.94 -34.83 1.81
CA LEU A 350 -8.54 -34.72 1.40
C LEU A 350 -7.92 -33.35 1.73
N TYR A 351 -8.74 -32.32 1.86
CA TYR A 351 -8.27 -30.97 2.16
C TYR A 351 -8.08 -30.69 3.66
N GLU A 352 -8.72 -31.46 4.53
CA GLU A 352 -8.75 -31.23 5.97
C GLU A 352 -7.35 -31.04 6.61
N PRO A 353 -6.35 -31.92 6.40
CA PRO A 353 -5.02 -31.75 7.01
C PRO A 353 -4.30 -30.48 6.49
N TYR A 354 -4.52 -30.11 5.23
CA TYR A 354 -3.92 -28.91 4.66
C TYR A 354 -4.60 -27.65 5.20
N MET A 355 -5.91 -27.65 5.35
CA MET A 355 -6.68 -26.52 5.84
C MET A 355 -6.46 -26.30 7.35
N GLN A 356 -6.28 -27.38 8.12
CA GLN A 356 -5.84 -27.27 9.50
C GLN A 356 -4.47 -26.59 9.58
N ARG A 357 -3.50 -27.06 8.79
CA ARG A 357 -2.16 -26.46 8.72
C ARG A 357 -2.21 -25.00 8.24
N PHE A 358 -3.07 -24.66 7.28
CA PHE A 358 -3.26 -23.30 6.78
C PHE A 358 -3.72 -22.36 7.91
N THR A 359 -4.76 -22.75 8.65
CA THR A 359 -5.28 -21.99 9.80
C THR A 359 -4.20 -21.80 10.87
N GLU A 360 -3.48 -22.85 11.25
CA GLU A 360 -2.42 -22.79 12.27
C GLU A 360 -1.25 -21.91 11.82
N THR A 361 -0.86 -21.97 10.56
CA THR A 361 0.18 -21.12 9.99
C THR A 361 -0.23 -19.64 10.02
N LEU A 362 -1.49 -19.32 9.72
CA LEU A 362 -1.99 -17.94 9.81
C LEU A 362 -2.00 -17.44 11.26
N ILE A 363 -2.32 -18.31 12.24
CA ILE A 363 -2.21 -17.98 13.66
C ILE A 363 -0.76 -17.65 14.02
N ASP A 364 0.18 -18.45 13.54
CA ASP A 364 1.62 -18.21 13.74
C ASP A 364 2.11 -16.91 13.07
N PHE A 365 1.45 -16.50 11.99
CA PHE A 365 1.69 -15.19 11.34
C PHE A 365 1.04 -14.02 12.08
N GLY A 366 0.27 -14.28 13.13
CA GLY A 366 -0.39 -13.28 13.97
C GLY A 366 -1.82 -12.93 13.54
N PHE A 367 -2.49 -13.77 12.74
CA PHE A 367 -3.93 -13.69 12.48
C PHE A 367 -4.67 -14.57 13.49
N PRO A 368 -5.37 -14.02 14.50
CA PRO A 368 -6.02 -14.82 15.53
C PRO A 368 -7.12 -15.73 14.97
N ARG A 369 -7.51 -16.73 15.75
CA ARG A 369 -8.70 -17.54 15.46
C ARG A 369 -9.95 -16.69 15.49
N CYS A 370 -10.89 -16.95 14.56
CA CYS A 370 -12.23 -16.39 14.63
C CYS A 370 -13.02 -17.04 15.78
N GLU A 371 -13.59 -16.22 16.67
CA GLU A 371 -14.44 -16.71 17.76
C GLU A 371 -15.69 -17.45 17.24
N GLY A 372 -16.21 -17.01 16.07
CA GLY A 372 -17.29 -17.65 15.36
C GLY A 372 -16.90 -18.93 14.62
N ASN A 373 -15.63 -19.34 14.68
CA ASN A 373 -15.08 -20.52 13.99
C ASN A 373 -15.32 -20.51 12.47
N ILE A 374 -15.26 -19.32 11.85
CA ILE A 374 -15.46 -19.11 10.41
C ILE A 374 -14.08 -19.23 9.71
N MET A 375 -13.61 -20.46 9.62
CA MET A 375 -12.26 -20.77 9.11
C MET A 375 -12.28 -22.05 8.29
N VAL A 376 -11.36 -22.15 7.33
CA VAL A 376 -11.19 -23.35 6.46
C VAL A 376 -10.92 -24.64 7.24
N SER A 377 -10.42 -24.55 8.47
CA SER A 377 -10.25 -25.71 9.37
C SER A 377 -11.57 -26.24 9.96
N ASN A 378 -12.67 -25.50 9.82
CA ASN A 378 -13.99 -25.96 10.18
C ASN A 378 -14.65 -26.61 8.96
N PRO A 379 -15.08 -27.88 9.01
CA PRO A 379 -15.71 -28.57 7.89
C PRO A 379 -16.96 -27.83 7.36
N TYR A 380 -17.66 -27.05 8.18
CA TYR A 380 -18.78 -26.23 7.73
C TYR A 380 -18.36 -25.18 6.67
N TRP A 381 -17.14 -24.68 6.74
CA TRP A 381 -16.58 -23.71 5.80
C TRP A 381 -15.58 -24.32 4.79
N CYS A 382 -15.45 -25.67 4.77
CA CYS A 382 -14.67 -26.42 3.79
C CYS A 382 -15.55 -27.52 3.21
N LYS A 383 -16.28 -27.22 2.12
CA LYS A 383 -17.25 -28.15 1.53
C LYS A 383 -17.33 -28.02 0.01
N HIS A 384 -18.05 -28.95 -0.62
CA HIS A 384 -18.25 -28.97 -2.06
C HIS A 384 -19.07 -27.77 -2.57
N LEU A 385 -18.87 -27.43 -3.83
CA LEU A 385 -19.61 -26.39 -4.53
C LEU A 385 -21.13 -26.63 -4.46
N SER A 386 -21.57 -27.85 -4.75
CA SER A 386 -22.98 -28.24 -4.68
C SER A 386 -23.57 -28.17 -3.26
N ASP A 387 -22.76 -28.40 -2.22
CA ASP A 387 -23.23 -28.28 -0.85
C ASP A 387 -23.33 -26.82 -0.42
N TYR A 388 -22.46 -25.92 -0.91
CA TYR A 388 -22.66 -24.49 -0.74
C TYR A 388 -23.92 -23.98 -1.43
N GLU A 389 -24.26 -24.48 -2.63
CA GLU A 389 -25.53 -24.13 -3.31
C GLU A 389 -26.76 -24.53 -2.48
N LYS A 390 -26.72 -25.73 -1.87
CA LYS A 390 -27.81 -26.19 -0.95
C LYS A 390 -27.88 -25.31 0.31
N GLU A 391 -26.70 -24.95 0.88
CA GLU A 391 -26.65 -24.08 2.06
C GLU A 391 -27.18 -22.67 1.75
N ILE A 392 -26.81 -22.08 0.62
CA ILE A 392 -27.34 -20.78 0.19
C ILE A 392 -28.85 -20.83 0.11
N LYS A 393 -29.40 -21.85 -0.53
CA LYS A 393 -30.86 -22.04 -0.61
C LYS A 393 -31.48 -22.17 0.79
N ARG A 394 -30.89 -22.98 1.66
CA ARG A 394 -31.37 -23.17 3.03
C ARG A 394 -31.36 -21.83 3.81
N TRP A 395 -30.32 -21.01 3.69
CA TRP A 395 -30.26 -19.71 4.35
C TRP A 395 -31.39 -18.76 3.93
N PHE A 396 -31.83 -18.85 2.67
CA PHE A 396 -33.02 -18.10 2.20
C PHE A 396 -34.33 -18.67 2.71
N ASP A 397 -34.44 -19.99 2.83
CA ASP A 397 -35.67 -20.68 3.20
C ASP A 397 -35.91 -20.63 4.73
N GLU A 398 -34.95 -21.01 5.55
CA GLU A 398 -35.05 -21.14 7.01
C GLU A 398 -34.96 -19.81 7.76
N ARG A 399 -34.07 -18.93 7.31
CA ARG A 399 -33.92 -17.55 7.84
C ARG A 399 -33.71 -17.48 9.35
N SER A 400 -33.10 -18.48 9.95
CA SER A 400 -32.68 -18.40 11.35
C SER A 400 -31.65 -17.25 11.55
N MET A 401 -31.41 -16.84 12.77
CA MET A 401 -30.40 -15.81 13.07
C MET A 401 -29.01 -16.23 12.57
N GLU A 402 -28.69 -17.51 12.65
CA GLU A 402 -27.44 -18.10 12.15
C GLU A 402 -27.37 -18.06 10.63
N ASP A 403 -28.45 -18.41 9.93
CA ASP A 403 -28.52 -18.39 8.47
C ASP A 403 -28.34 -16.98 7.92
N VAL A 404 -29.02 -16.01 8.53
CA VAL A 404 -28.87 -14.58 8.18
C VAL A 404 -27.45 -14.11 8.39
N MET A 405 -26.78 -14.54 9.48
CA MET A 405 -25.39 -14.19 9.74
C MET A 405 -24.43 -14.85 8.76
N ASN A 406 -24.62 -16.15 8.48
CA ASN A 406 -23.79 -16.89 7.52
C ASN A 406 -23.91 -16.29 6.11
N MET A 407 -25.14 -15.96 5.68
CA MET A 407 -25.37 -15.24 4.43
C MET A 407 -24.65 -13.88 4.43
N ALA A 408 -24.75 -13.11 5.51
CA ALA A 408 -24.11 -11.80 5.61
C ALA A 408 -22.59 -11.87 5.47
N ILE A 409 -21.97 -12.89 6.06
CA ILE A 409 -20.53 -13.12 6.00
C ILE A 409 -20.12 -13.60 4.62
N PHE A 410 -20.87 -14.58 4.07
CA PHE A 410 -20.59 -15.17 2.77
C PHE A 410 -20.81 -14.19 1.60
N PHE A 411 -21.79 -13.30 1.69
CA PHE A 411 -22.05 -12.28 0.65
C PHE A 411 -20.86 -11.34 0.44
N ASP A 412 -20.05 -11.11 1.48
CA ASP A 412 -18.84 -10.30 1.39
C ASP A 412 -17.63 -11.09 0.85
N ALA A 413 -17.77 -12.37 0.52
CA ALA A 413 -16.67 -13.22 0.10
C ALA A 413 -15.93 -12.67 -1.12
N THR A 414 -14.62 -12.75 -1.07
CA THR A 414 -13.68 -12.45 -2.16
C THR A 414 -12.76 -13.64 -2.37
N GLY A 415 -12.59 -14.06 -3.63
CA GLY A 415 -11.70 -15.16 -3.98
C GLY A 415 -10.24 -14.72 -3.92
N VAL A 416 -9.38 -15.56 -3.33
CA VAL A 416 -7.96 -15.26 -3.13
C VAL A 416 -7.05 -16.20 -3.92
N ALA A 417 -7.37 -17.49 -3.97
CA ALA A 417 -6.55 -18.47 -4.68
C ALA A 417 -7.40 -19.62 -5.24
N GLY A 418 -6.89 -20.31 -6.26
CA GLY A 418 -7.54 -21.46 -6.88
C GLY A 418 -8.55 -21.08 -7.97
N GLU A 419 -9.64 -21.83 -8.12
CA GLU A 419 -10.62 -21.72 -9.21
C GLU A 419 -11.74 -20.72 -8.90
N MET A 420 -11.55 -19.47 -9.31
CA MET A 420 -12.44 -18.34 -8.99
C MET A 420 -13.85 -18.45 -9.56
N SER A 421 -14.04 -19.24 -10.61
CA SER A 421 -15.37 -19.45 -11.22
C SER A 421 -16.36 -20.10 -10.26
N MET A 422 -15.87 -20.88 -9.27
CA MET A 422 -16.72 -21.50 -8.24
C MET A 422 -17.38 -20.44 -7.36
N LEU A 423 -16.63 -19.44 -6.88
CA LEU A 423 -17.20 -18.35 -6.10
C LEU A 423 -18.20 -17.53 -6.91
N LYS A 424 -17.88 -17.26 -8.19
CA LYS A 424 -18.79 -16.54 -9.07
C LYS A 424 -20.14 -17.25 -9.19
N ARG A 425 -20.14 -18.57 -9.43
CA ARG A 425 -21.35 -19.38 -9.51
C ARG A 425 -22.20 -19.30 -8.23
N LEU A 426 -21.57 -19.33 -7.05
CA LEU A 426 -22.28 -19.18 -5.78
C LEU A 426 -22.87 -17.77 -5.58
N LYS A 427 -22.16 -16.73 -6.04
CA LYS A 427 -22.70 -15.37 -6.01
C LYS A 427 -23.89 -15.19 -6.97
N ASP A 428 -23.80 -15.77 -8.16
CA ASP A 428 -24.92 -15.78 -9.11
C ASP A 428 -26.15 -16.48 -8.49
N ALA A 429 -25.95 -17.64 -7.82
CA ALA A 429 -27.02 -18.35 -7.12
C ALA A 429 -27.65 -17.51 -5.98
N ILE A 430 -26.87 -16.69 -5.25
CA ILE A 430 -27.42 -15.74 -4.26
C ILE A 430 -28.36 -14.75 -4.94
N PHE A 431 -27.94 -14.15 -6.06
CA PHE A 431 -28.74 -13.15 -6.77
C PHE A 431 -29.98 -13.72 -7.46
N GLU A 432 -29.95 -14.98 -7.90
CA GLU A 432 -31.10 -15.69 -8.42
C GLU A 432 -32.18 -15.92 -7.34
N ASN A 433 -31.75 -16.31 -6.13
CA ASN A 433 -32.69 -16.56 -5.03
C ASN A 433 -33.33 -15.27 -4.47
N ILE A 434 -32.70 -14.11 -4.66
CA ILE A 434 -33.20 -12.84 -4.13
C ILE A 434 -34.39 -12.26 -4.92
N GLU A 435 -34.59 -12.62 -6.18
CA GLU A 435 -35.71 -12.11 -6.99
C GLU A 435 -37.08 -12.43 -6.40
N GLU A 436 -37.20 -13.53 -5.67
CA GLU A 436 -38.47 -14.06 -5.16
C GLU A 436 -38.72 -13.79 -3.65
N GLN A 437 -37.73 -13.16 -2.89
CA GLN A 437 -37.81 -13.22 -1.42
C GLN A 437 -37.68 -11.89 -0.68
N SER A 438 -38.65 -11.00 -0.89
CA SER A 438 -38.77 -9.75 -0.11
C SER A 438 -38.78 -9.96 1.42
N PRO A 439 -39.39 -11.01 2.03
CA PRO A 439 -39.34 -11.26 3.47
C PRO A 439 -37.93 -11.54 4.01
N PHE A 440 -37.08 -12.18 3.20
CA PHE A 440 -35.70 -12.42 3.58
C PHE A 440 -34.92 -11.09 3.76
N LEU A 441 -35.07 -10.15 2.83
CA LEU A 441 -34.37 -8.86 2.89
C LEU A 441 -34.77 -8.06 4.14
N SER A 442 -36.04 -8.09 4.55
CA SER A 442 -36.48 -7.45 5.77
C SER A 442 -35.85 -8.08 7.02
N SER A 443 -35.83 -9.44 7.10
CA SER A 443 -35.18 -10.17 8.20
C SER A 443 -33.66 -9.89 8.20
N PHE A 444 -33.03 -9.88 7.02
CA PHE A 444 -31.60 -9.60 6.86
C PHE A 444 -31.25 -8.17 7.30
N ALA A 445 -32.01 -7.16 6.86
CA ALA A 445 -31.78 -5.76 7.20
C ALA A 445 -32.03 -5.44 8.69
N LYS A 446 -32.89 -6.22 9.38
CA LYS A 446 -33.24 -6.02 10.80
C LYS A 446 -32.02 -5.99 11.71
N ALA A 447 -30.98 -6.80 11.40
CA ALA A 447 -29.75 -6.83 12.17
C ALA A 447 -29.02 -5.46 12.20
N ALA A 448 -29.11 -4.65 11.14
CA ALA A 448 -28.50 -3.32 11.10
C ALA A 448 -29.05 -2.35 12.15
N VAL A 449 -30.28 -2.55 12.59
CA VAL A 449 -30.95 -1.67 13.56
C VAL A 449 -31.02 -2.24 14.97
N SER A 450 -30.51 -3.47 15.19
CA SER A 450 -30.60 -4.19 16.47
C SER A 450 -29.78 -3.59 17.61
N PHE A 451 -28.68 -2.91 17.31
CA PHE A 451 -27.84 -2.28 18.33
C PHE A 451 -28.20 -0.79 18.48
N GLU A 452 -28.26 -0.32 19.71
CA GLU A 452 -28.45 1.11 19.96
C GLU A 452 -27.24 1.92 19.53
N THR A 453 -27.50 3.13 19.01
CA THR A 453 -26.44 4.08 18.72
C THR A 453 -26.14 4.86 20.00
N PRO A 454 -24.86 4.98 20.42
CA PRO A 454 -24.50 5.53 21.73
C PRO A 454 -24.55 7.07 21.77
N ILE A 455 -25.70 7.65 21.40
CA ILE A 455 -25.97 9.09 21.41
C ILE A 455 -27.38 9.36 21.92
N GLY A 456 -27.49 10.20 22.95
CA GLY A 456 -28.76 10.58 23.55
C GLY A 456 -29.54 11.66 22.78
N ILE A 457 -30.77 11.96 23.24
CA ILE A 457 -31.69 12.91 22.60
C ILE A 457 -31.08 14.32 22.48
N PHE A 458 -30.26 14.75 23.43
CA PHE A 458 -29.57 16.03 23.41
C PHE A 458 -28.15 15.97 22.82
N THR A 459 -27.87 14.98 21.96
CA THR A 459 -26.57 14.75 21.29
C THR A 459 -25.40 14.49 22.27
N ASN A 460 -25.69 14.13 23.51
CA ASN A 460 -24.67 13.69 24.47
C ASN A 460 -24.27 12.22 24.16
N LEU A 461 -22.97 11.95 24.21
CA LEU A 461 -22.48 10.59 24.05
C LEU A 461 -22.85 9.75 25.28
N ILE A 462 -23.31 8.52 25.04
CA ILE A 462 -23.61 7.53 26.07
C ILE A 462 -22.41 6.56 26.13
N ALA A 463 -21.60 6.72 27.17
CA ALA A 463 -20.39 5.92 27.32
C ALA A 463 -20.46 5.10 28.62
N GLU A 464 -20.01 3.86 28.58
CA GLU A 464 -19.78 3.03 29.77
C GLU A 464 -18.31 3.16 30.18
N ASN A 465 -18.04 3.63 31.40
CA ASN A 465 -16.68 3.87 31.89
C ASN A 465 -15.82 4.69 30.91
N ASN A 466 -16.40 5.76 30.36
CA ASN A 466 -15.79 6.64 29.34
C ASN A 466 -15.40 5.95 28.02
N ARG A 467 -15.99 4.78 27.74
CA ARG A 467 -15.71 3.98 26.53
C ARG A 467 -16.98 3.73 25.72
N ILE A 468 -16.85 3.78 24.41
CA ILE A 468 -17.93 3.58 23.44
C ILE A 468 -17.56 2.47 22.46
N ASP A 469 -18.42 1.45 22.31
CA ASP A 469 -18.29 0.45 21.26
C ASP A 469 -18.69 1.05 19.89
N VAL A 470 -17.70 1.55 19.16
CA VAL A 470 -17.91 2.15 17.84
C VAL A 470 -18.24 1.09 16.77
N LYS A 471 -17.91 -0.19 17.00
CA LYS A 471 -18.28 -1.27 16.07
C LYS A 471 -19.77 -1.54 16.13
N LYS A 472 -20.32 -1.85 17.31
CA LYS A 472 -21.75 -2.16 17.46
C LYS A 472 -22.64 -0.95 17.25
N GLY A 473 -22.25 0.21 17.82
CA GLY A 473 -23.04 1.43 17.79
C GLY A 473 -23.00 2.18 16.46
N GLY A 474 -22.02 1.94 15.61
CA GLY A 474 -21.80 2.74 14.40
C GLY A 474 -21.38 1.98 13.16
N ILE A 475 -20.22 1.31 13.17
CA ILE A 475 -19.68 0.62 11.97
C ILE A 475 -20.63 -0.48 11.49
N PHE A 476 -21.07 -1.35 12.38
CA PHE A 476 -21.94 -2.47 12.03
C PHE A 476 -23.28 -2.03 11.41
N PRO A 477 -24.03 -1.05 11.97
CA PRO A 477 -25.23 -0.53 11.33
C PRO A 477 -25.00 -0.04 9.89
N ILE A 478 -23.93 0.70 9.63
CA ILE A 478 -23.60 1.17 8.27
C ILE A 478 -23.27 -0.03 7.37
N VAL A 479 -22.29 -0.84 7.75
CA VAL A 479 -21.81 -1.97 6.94
C VAL A 479 -22.93 -2.95 6.62
N HIS A 480 -23.72 -3.35 7.64
CA HIS A 480 -24.77 -4.33 7.44
C HIS A 480 -25.99 -3.75 6.69
N GLY A 481 -26.36 -2.50 6.95
CA GLY A 481 -27.43 -1.83 6.22
C GLY A 481 -27.09 -1.62 4.74
N ILE A 482 -25.86 -1.21 4.44
CA ILE A 482 -25.38 -1.09 3.06
C ILE A 482 -25.28 -2.46 2.39
N ARG A 483 -24.91 -3.51 3.12
CA ARG A 483 -24.94 -4.90 2.62
C ARG A 483 -26.36 -5.33 2.24
N ALA A 484 -27.37 -5.02 3.06
CA ALA A 484 -28.76 -5.34 2.77
C ALA A 484 -29.26 -4.65 1.48
N LEU A 485 -28.95 -3.36 1.33
CA LEU A 485 -29.28 -2.61 0.10
C LEU A 485 -28.49 -3.13 -1.11
N ALA A 486 -27.20 -3.48 -0.93
CA ALA A 486 -26.39 -4.05 -2.00
C ALA A 486 -26.92 -5.41 -2.47
N LEU A 487 -27.40 -6.22 -1.53
CA LEU A 487 -28.02 -7.50 -1.82
C LEU A 487 -29.33 -7.31 -2.60
N GLU A 488 -30.21 -6.40 -2.17
CA GLU A 488 -31.46 -6.03 -2.87
C GLU A 488 -31.21 -5.57 -4.30
N HIS A 489 -30.19 -4.74 -4.51
CA HIS A 489 -29.85 -4.16 -5.82
C HIS A 489 -28.80 -4.97 -6.60
N LYS A 490 -28.49 -6.20 -6.20
CA LYS A 490 -27.55 -7.13 -6.85
C LYS A 490 -26.18 -6.52 -7.13
N ILE A 491 -25.65 -5.79 -6.16
CA ILE A 491 -24.35 -5.13 -6.27
C ILE A 491 -23.25 -6.12 -5.87
N GLU A 492 -22.41 -6.53 -6.83
CA GLU A 492 -21.38 -7.56 -6.66
C GLU A 492 -20.16 -7.11 -5.83
N VAL A 493 -19.80 -5.81 -5.88
CA VAL A 493 -18.62 -5.32 -5.13
C VAL A 493 -18.79 -5.55 -3.64
N SER A 494 -17.69 -5.90 -2.97
CA SER A 494 -17.72 -6.25 -1.55
C SER A 494 -17.50 -5.05 -0.61
N ASP A 495 -16.66 -4.08 -0.99
CA ASP A 495 -16.32 -2.96 -0.10
C ASP A 495 -17.48 -1.97 0.10
N THR A 496 -17.66 -1.52 1.36
CA THR A 496 -18.82 -0.71 1.76
C THR A 496 -18.84 0.65 1.06
N ASN A 497 -17.70 1.33 0.90
CA ASN A 497 -17.64 2.62 0.25
C ASN A 497 -18.03 2.56 -1.23
N SER A 498 -17.61 1.51 -1.95
CA SER A 498 -18.02 1.30 -3.34
C SER A 498 -19.51 0.94 -3.47
N ARG A 499 -20.05 0.14 -2.53
CA ARG A 499 -21.50 -0.14 -2.44
C ARG A 499 -22.29 1.14 -2.25
N ILE A 500 -21.91 2.01 -1.31
CA ILE A 500 -22.56 3.32 -1.08
C ILE A 500 -22.58 4.16 -2.36
N LYS A 501 -21.44 4.29 -3.03
CA LYS A 501 -21.34 5.05 -4.29
C LYS A 501 -22.21 4.48 -5.41
N ARG A 502 -22.33 3.15 -5.51
CA ARG A 502 -23.19 2.51 -6.51
C ARG A 502 -24.67 2.71 -6.20
N LEU A 503 -25.06 2.58 -4.93
CA LEU A 503 -26.44 2.81 -4.47
C LEU A 503 -26.87 4.27 -4.73
N ALA A 504 -25.99 5.24 -4.50
CA ALA A 504 -26.25 6.65 -4.84
C ALA A 504 -26.44 6.86 -6.35
N LYS A 505 -25.64 6.19 -7.20
CA LYS A 505 -25.82 6.21 -8.67
C LYS A 505 -27.11 5.56 -9.15
N MET A 506 -27.72 4.71 -8.33
CA MET A 506 -29.00 4.06 -8.57
C MET A 506 -30.18 4.81 -7.91
N ASP A 507 -29.92 6.04 -7.41
CA ASP A 507 -30.89 6.92 -6.76
C ASP A 507 -31.59 6.29 -5.53
N VAL A 508 -30.94 5.32 -4.85
CA VAL A 508 -31.44 4.74 -3.60
C VAL A 508 -31.43 5.78 -2.48
N PHE A 509 -30.43 6.67 -2.49
CA PHE A 509 -30.32 7.88 -1.67
C PHE A 509 -29.46 8.93 -2.39
N ASP A 510 -29.60 10.18 -1.97
CA ASP A 510 -28.89 11.29 -2.60
C ASP A 510 -27.36 11.25 -2.35
N ASN A 511 -26.62 11.99 -3.19
CA ASN A 511 -25.15 12.04 -3.12
C ASN A 511 -24.64 12.67 -1.81
N ASP A 512 -25.35 13.63 -1.23
CA ASP A 512 -24.96 14.28 0.02
C ASP A 512 -25.04 13.29 1.18
N PHE A 513 -26.11 12.50 1.23
CA PHE A 513 -26.25 11.46 2.23
C PHE A 513 -25.24 10.31 2.04
N ALA A 514 -24.94 9.94 0.77
CA ALA A 514 -23.89 9.00 0.46
C ALA A 514 -22.51 9.48 0.96
N GLY A 515 -22.18 10.75 0.71
CA GLY A 515 -20.97 11.39 1.21
C GLY A 515 -20.90 11.35 2.74
N ALA A 516 -21.97 11.75 3.42
CA ALA A 516 -22.06 11.73 4.87
C ALA A 516 -21.89 10.31 5.47
N LEU A 517 -22.44 9.27 4.83
CA LEU A 517 -22.27 7.87 5.26
C LEU A 517 -20.81 7.41 5.14
N ILE A 518 -20.12 7.75 4.04
CA ILE A 518 -18.71 7.43 3.83
C ILE A 518 -17.86 8.13 4.90
N GLU A 519 -18.07 9.43 5.13
CA GLU A 519 -17.34 10.20 6.15
C GLU A 519 -17.57 9.65 7.55
N ALA A 520 -18.81 9.28 7.89
CA ALA A 520 -19.14 8.67 9.17
C ALA A 520 -18.43 7.33 9.36
N LEU A 521 -18.43 6.46 8.34
CA LEU A 521 -17.73 5.18 8.38
C LEU A 521 -16.23 5.36 8.52
N ASP A 522 -15.62 6.24 7.72
CA ASP A 522 -14.19 6.54 7.76
C ASP A 522 -13.77 7.10 9.13
N THR A 523 -14.58 7.99 9.71
CA THR A 523 -14.34 8.55 11.06
C THR A 523 -14.35 7.45 12.12
N LEU A 524 -15.37 6.59 12.13
CA LEU A 524 -15.49 5.50 13.10
C LEU A 524 -14.36 4.48 12.97
N LEU A 525 -13.97 4.14 11.74
CA LEU A 525 -12.84 3.26 11.45
C LEU A 525 -11.51 3.88 11.89
N ASN A 526 -11.33 5.19 11.66
CA ASN A 526 -10.12 5.92 12.07
C ASN A 526 -9.97 5.97 13.60
N LEU A 527 -11.02 6.29 14.33
CA LEU A 527 -11.00 6.32 15.79
C LEU A 527 -10.71 4.94 16.38
N ARG A 528 -11.31 3.89 15.80
CA ARG A 528 -11.01 2.50 16.19
C ARG A 528 -9.56 2.12 15.91
N LEU A 529 -9.01 2.50 14.76
CA LEU A 529 -7.62 2.24 14.42
C LEU A 529 -6.67 2.97 15.36
N LYS A 530 -6.90 4.27 15.62
CA LYS A 530 -6.13 5.09 16.55
C LYS A 530 -6.04 4.45 17.94
N GLU A 531 -7.17 4.01 18.48
CA GLU A 531 -7.24 3.36 19.79
C GLU A 531 -6.45 2.04 19.82
N ARG A 532 -6.59 1.20 18.79
CA ARG A 532 -5.85 -0.06 18.67
C ARG A 532 -4.33 0.14 18.56
N LEU A 533 -3.90 1.12 17.77
CA LEU A 533 -2.48 1.45 17.63
C LEU A 533 -1.87 1.99 18.93
N ALA A 534 -2.64 2.73 19.73
CA ALA A 534 -2.19 3.27 21.03
C ALA A 534 -2.01 2.18 22.09
N ARG A 535 -2.83 1.12 22.07
CA ARG A 535 -2.78 0.02 23.07
C ARG A 535 -1.70 -1.02 22.82
N GLY A 536 -1.14 -1.08 21.58
CA GLY A 536 -0.17 -2.09 21.18
C GLY A 536 -0.80 -3.49 20.91
N GLU A 537 0.00 -4.39 20.35
CA GLU A 537 -0.44 -5.67 19.78
C GLU A 537 -1.04 -6.67 20.80
N GLN A 538 -0.71 -6.54 22.06
CA GLN A 538 -1.02 -7.57 23.06
C GLN A 538 -2.29 -7.33 23.88
N LYS A 539 -2.97 -6.19 23.75
CA LYS A 539 -4.15 -5.87 24.57
C LYS A 539 -5.38 -5.60 23.72
N SER A 540 -6.21 -6.61 23.66
CA SER A 540 -7.62 -6.66 23.27
C SER A 540 -7.97 -6.16 21.86
N MET A 541 -8.52 -7.05 21.07
CA MET A 541 -9.27 -6.77 19.84
C MET A 541 -10.62 -6.06 20.13
N ASP A 542 -10.72 -5.36 21.28
CA ASP A 542 -11.94 -4.66 21.61
C ASP A 542 -12.21 -3.52 20.59
N ASN A 543 -13.45 -3.17 20.45
CA ASN A 543 -13.92 -2.16 19.50
C ASN A 543 -14.28 -0.85 20.19
N PHE A 544 -13.81 -0.67 21.42
CA PHE A 544 -14.12 0.48 22.25
C PHE A 544 -13.13 1.63 22.02
N VAL A 545 -13.65 2.83 21.96
CA VAL A 545 -12.90 4.08 21.92
C VAL A 545 -13.06 4.79 23.27
N ASN A 546 -11.94 5.23 23.87
CA ASN A 546 -11.97 6.02 25.09
C ASN A 546 -12.20 7.50 24.75
N ILE A 547 -13.34 8.05 25.16
CA ILE A 547 -13.72 9.45 24.83
C ILE A 547 -12.86 10.50 25.52
N GLU A 548 -12.20 10.19 26.65
CA GLU A 548 -11.29 11.12 27.32
C GLU A 548 -9.98 11.32 26.55
N MET A 549 -9.61 10.37 25.67
CA MET A 549 -8.42 10.44 24.84
C MET A 549 -8.67 11.16 23.51
N LEU A 550 -9.91 11.56 23.24
CA LEU A 550 -10.30 12.27 22.03
C LEU A 550 -10.15 13.79 22.23
N ASN A 551 -9.63 14.46 21.22
CA ASN A 551 -9.66 15.92 21.18
C ASN A 551 -11.08 16.44 20.84
N GLN A 552 -11.30 17.76 20.98
CA GLN A 552 -12.62 18.36 20.77
C GLN A 552 -13.18 18.09 19.36
N LEU A 553 -12.33 18.15 18.34
CA LEU A 553 -12.74 17.89 16.95
C LEU A 553 -13.16 16.42 16.77
N GLU A 554 -12.39 15.48 17.30
CA GLU A 554 -12.70 14.05 17.24
C GLU A 554 -14.01 13.72 17.96
N LEU A 555 -14.28 14.38 19.08
CA LEU A 555 -15.55 14.22 19.81
C LEU A 555 -16.74 14.71 18.97
N GLU A 556 -16.62 15.86 18.31
CA GLU A 556 -17.69 16.38 17.45
C GLU A 556 -17.90 15.49 16.21
N LEU A 557 -16.82 15.04 15.56
CA LEU A 557 -16.90 14.11 14.43
C LEU A 557 -17.55 12.77 14.83
N LEU A 558 -17.25 12.26 16.03
CA LEU A 558 -17.90 11.05 16.56
C LEU A 558 -19.40 11.23 16.77
N LYS A 559 -19.81 12.37 17.36
CA LYS A 559 -21.23 12.72 17.53
C LYS A 559 -21.95 12.84 16.20
N ASP A 560 -21.34 13.53 15.24
CA ASP A 560 -21.95 13.71 13.91
C ASP A 560 -22.04 12.37 13.15
N SER A 561 -21.02 11.52 13.26
CA SER A 561 -21.09 10.15 12.72
C SER A 561 -22.28 9.36 13.29
N PHE A 562 -22.51 9.42 14.61
CA PHE A 562 -23.66 8.74 15.21
C PHE A 562 -25.01 9.34 14.82
N LYS A 563 -25.11 10.64 14.57
CA LYS A 563 -26.32 11.27 14.00
C LYS A 563 -26.62 10.70 12.61
N ILE A 564 -25.59 10.57 11.77
CA ILE A 564 -25.72 9.98 10.43
C ILE A 564 -26.13 8.50 10.53
N VAL A 565 -25.53 7.72 11.44
CA VAL A 565 -25.93 6.33 11.71
C VAL A 565 -27.43 6.25 12.08
N ASN A 566 -27.91 7.11 12.98
CA ASN A 566 -29.32 7.13 13.36
C ASN A 566 -30.25 7.52 12.19
N LYS A 567 -29.83 8.48 11.35
CA LYS A 567 -30.57 8.83 10.13
C LYS A 567 -30.64 7.62 9.18
N PHE A 568 -29.54 6.90 9.02
CA PHE A 568 -29.47 5.71 8.18
C PHE A 568 -30.34 4.56 8.72
N LYS A 569 -30.31 4.31 10.01
CA LYS A 569 -31.19 3.31 10.65
C LYS A 569 -32.68 3.61 10.45
N LYS A 570 -33.07 4.88 10.54
CA LYS A 570 -34.45 5.31 10.23
C LYS A 570 -34.79 5.07 8.75
N PHE A 571 -33.87 5.39 7.84
CA PHE A 571 -34.02 5.08 6.42
C PHE A 571 -34.26 3.59 6.20
N LEU A 572 -33.38 2.71 6.76
CA LEU A 572 -33.53 1.25 6.64
C LEU A 572 -34.84 0.74 7.22
N THR A 573 -35.26 1.26 8.39
CA THR A 573 -36.52 0.88 9.04
C THR A 573 -37.71 1.16 8.12
N HIS A 574 -37.70 2.30 7.43
CA HIS A 574 -38.76 2.67 6.49
C HIS A 574 -38.68 1.86 5.19
N HIS A 575 -37.49 1.78 4.60
CA HIS A 575 -37.23 1.11 3.31
C HIS A 575 -37.62 -0.38 3.34
N PHE A 576 -37.13 -1.11 4.33
CA PHE A 576 -37.39 -2.54 4.51
C PHE A 576 -38.63 -2.84 5.34
N LYS A 577 -39.42 -1.83 5.75
CA LYS A 577 -40.65 -1.98 6.55
C LYS A 577 -40.40 -2.78 7.84
N LEU A 578 -39.28 -2.53 8.52
CA LEU A 578 -38.84 -3.36 9.66
C LEU A 578 -39.79 -3.34 10.86
N ALA A 579 -40.65 -2.35 10.97
CA ALA A 579 -41.70 -2.30 12.01
C ALA A 579 -42.74 -3.41 11.88
N LEU A 580 -42.87 -4.07 10.72
CA LEU A 580 -43.79 -5.15 10.44
C LEU A 580 -43.19 -6.55 10.62
N VAL A 581 -41.86 -6.61 10.88
CA VAL A 581 -41.14 -7.87 11.08
C VAL A 581 -41.05 -8.15 12.58
N SER A 582 -41.86 -9.10 13.06
CA SER A 582 -41.88 -9.58 14.46
C SER A 582 -40.58 -10.33 14.85
#